data_821ea70644be0886048c5ac2c22e769a
#
_entry.id   821ea70644be0886048c5ac2c22e769a
#
_cell.length_a   1.000
_cell.length_b   1.000
_cell.length_c   1.000
_cell.angle_alpha   90.00
_cell.angle_beta   90.00
_cell.angle_gamma   90.00
#
_symmetry.space_group_name_H-M   'P 1'
#
loop_
_entity.id
_entity.type
_entity.pdbx_description
1 polymer ?
#
loop_
_entity_poly.entity_id
_entity_poly.type
_entity_poly.pdbx_seq_one_letter_code
_entity_poly.pdbx_strand_id
1 'polypeptide(L)'
;LILLTTEPSRLLETILSRCQRVSFGIRPFRVGDEVGRWITDFARKAAPGSTGVLARYQLLGTLLESLAAAREAIEEQLTASSPLAKYPDATPAQKEQWEDALTAAIEAEYRRRRGEYLAGLQAWLRDVWLRVCGVPGQGALFPTLESATEAVAARLKLAQAQNNLESWE
;
A
#
# COMPACT_ATOMS: atom_id res chain seq x y z
N LEU A 1 10.93 27.80 12.25
CA LEU A 1 10.11 28.60 11.35
C LEU A 1 9.39 27.67 10.36
N ILE A 2 8.06 27.79 10.26
CA ILE A 2 7.25 27.03 9.27
C ILE A 2 6.79 28.04 8.22
N LEU A 3 7.09 27.74 6.94
CA LEU A 3 6.68 28.53 5.78
C LEU A 3 5.59 27.75 5.03
N LEU A 4 4.42 28.36 4.82
CA LEU A 4 3.34 27.81 4.00
C LEU A 4 3.30 28.59 2.68
N THR A 5 3.32 27.88 1.56
CA THR A 5 3.20 28.49 0.23
C THR A 5 2.46 27.55 -0.74
N THR A 6 1.70 28.11 -1.64
CA THR A 6 1.09 27.39 -2.76
C THR A 6 2.00 27.38 -3.99
N GLU A 7 3.00 28.26 -4.04
CA GLU A 7 3.91 28.39 -5.17
C GLU A 7 5.39 28.32 -4.71
N PRO A 8 5.92 27.10 -4.44
CA PRO A 8 7.30 26.96 -3.97
C PRO A 8 8.35 27.52 -4.91
N SER A 9 8.06 27.51 -6.22
CA SER A 9 8.98 28.03 -7.26
C SER A 9 9.21 29.55 -7.19
N ARG A 10 8.36 30.28 -6.48
CA ARG A 10 8.52 31.74 -6.26
C ARG A 10 9.35 32.08 -5.03
N LEU A 11 9.74 31.11 -4.23
CA LEU A 11 10.61 31.33 -3.09
C LEU A 11 12.07 31.41 -3.54
N LEU A 12 12.84 32.25 -2.83
CA LEU A 12 14.28 32.37 -3.05
C LEU A 12 14.97 31.01 -2.84
N GLU A 13 15.91 30.70 -3.69
CA GLU A 13 16.66 29.45 -3.67
C GLU A 13 17.41 29.24 -2.33
N THR A 14 17.84 30.33 -1.70
CA THR A 14 18.45 30.34 -0.37
C THR A 14 17.50 29.88 0.74
N ILE A 15 16.19 30.09 0.58
CA ILE A 15 15.16 29.59 1.50
C ILE A 15 14.90 28.10 1.21
N LEU A 16 14.75 27.74 -0.08
CA LEU A 16 14.49 26.38 -0.47
C LEU A 16 15.61 25.40 -0.07
N SER A 17 16.87 25.82 -0.15
CA SER A 17 18.02 25.01 0.25
C SER A 17 18.14 24.76 1.76
N ARG A 18 17.50 25.59 2.58
CA ARG A 18 17.54 25.51 4.05
C ARG A 18 16.26 24.96 4.68
N CYS A 19 15.23 24.67 3.88
CA CYS A 19 13.94 24.18 4.34
C CYS A 19 13.71 22.75 3.89
N GLN A 20 13.20 21.93 4.80
CA GLN A 20 12.64 20.64 4.42
C GLN A 20 11.28 20.88 3.78
N ARG A 21 11.11 20.44 2.52
CA ARG A 21 9.85 20.60 1.81
C ARG A 21 8.88 19.48 2.19
N VAL A 22 7.73 19.87 2.72
CA VAL A 22 6.59 18.98 2.95
C VAL A 22 5.46 19.43 2.03
N SER A 23 5.05 18.58 1.10
CA SER A 23 3.96 18.88 0.18
C SER A 23 2.64 18.36 0.72
N PHE A 24 1.69 19.26 0.97
CA PHE A 24 0.31 18.95 1.34
C PHE A 24 -0.63 18.90 0.13
N GLY A 25 -0.08 18.85 -1.07
CA GLY A 25 -0.89 18.73 -2.29
C GLY A 25 -1.71 17.45 -2.26
N ILE A 26 -2.99 17.57 -2.61
CA ILE A 26 -3.86 16.43 -2.85
C ILE A 26 -3.33 15.74 -4.12
N ARG A 27 -2.37 14.84 -3.97
CA ARG A 27 -2.16 13.85 -5.02
C ARG A 27 -3.39 12.95 -4.95
N PRO A 28 -4.15 12.81 -6.04
CA PRO A 28 -5.22 11.83 -6.04
C PRO A 28 -4.60 10.49 -5.68
N PHE A 29 -5.04 9.92 -4.56
CA PHE A 29 -4.62 8.59 -4.17
C PHE A 29 -5.03 7.65 -5.31
N ARG A 30 -4.04 7.11 -6.00
CA ARG A 30 -4.26 6.18 -7.10
C ARG A 30 -3.71 4.83 -6.67
N VAL A 31 -4.61 3.88 -6.62
CA VAL A 31 -4.27 2.47 -6.45
C VAL A 31 -4.19 1.85 -7.83
N GLY A 32 -3.17 1.08 -8.10
CA GLY A 32 -3.11 0.28 -9.33
C GLY A 32 -4.30 -0.69 -9.40
N ASP A 33 -4.73 -1.05 -10.60
CA ASP A 33 -5.95 -1.86 -10.84
C ASP A 33 -5.93 -3.20 -10.08
N GLU A 34 -4.77 -3.81 -9.94
CA GLU A 34 -4.58 -5.06 -9.21
C GLU A 34 -4.87 -4.89 -7.71
N VAL A 35 -4.21 -3.91 -7.08
CA VAL A 35 -4.42 -3.59 -5.67
C VAL A 35 -5.84 -3.10 -5.42
N GLY A 36 -6.42 -2.31 -6.34
CA GLY A 36 -7.80 -1.84 -6.25
C GLY A 36 -8.82 -3.00 -6.25
N ARG A 37 -8.63 -3.99 -7.10
CA ARG A 37 -9.44 -5.22 -7.11
C ARG A 37 -9.28 -6.00 -5.82
N TRP A 38 -8.04 -6.17 -5.37
CA TRP A 38 -7.75 -6.86 -4.12
C TRP A 38 -8.40 -6.17 -2.92
N ILE A 39 -8.31 -4.84 -2.79
CA ILE A 39 -8.99 -4.06 -1.73
C ILE A 39 -10.50 -4.29 -1.78
N THR A 40 -11.08 -4.34 -2.99
CA THR A 40 -12.51 -4.61 -3.16
C THR A 40 -12.90 -5.98 -2.59
N ASP A 41 -12.14 -7.01 -2.90
CA ASP A 41 -12.39 -8.36 -2.41
C ASP A 41 -12.13 -8.49 -0.91
N PHE A 42 -11.08 -7.86 -0.41
CA PHE A 42 -10.77 -7.79 1.01
C PHE A 42 -11.89 -7.09 1.81
N ALA A 43 -12.37 -5.94 1.34
CA ALA A 43 -13.44 -5.20 1.98
C ALA A 43 -14.75 -6.00 2.00
N ARG A 44 -15.09 -6.70 0.91
CA ARG A 44 -16.25 -7.59 0.83
C ARG A 44 -16.15 -8.76 1.82
N LYS A 45 -14.96 -9.33 2.00
CA LYS A 45 -14.72 -10.38 3.00
C LYS A 45 -14.80 -9.84 4.43
N ALA A 46 -14.38 -8.59 4.65
CA ALA A 46 -14.46 -7.94 5.94
C ALA A 46 -15.88 -7.52 6.32
N ALA A 47 -16.74 -7.18 5.35
CA ALA A 47 -18.08 -6.65 5.56
C ALA A 47 -18.99 -7.59 6.39
N PRO A 48 -19.16 -8.91 6.09
CA PRO A 48 -20.02 -9.83 6.84
C PRO A 48 -19.34 -10.37 8.10
N GLY A 49 -18.05 -10.10 8.33
CA GLY A 49 -17.22 -10.75 9.32
C GLY A 49 -17.71 -10.57 10.75
N SER A 50 -17.59 -11.63 11.54
CA SER A 50 -17.71 -11.55 12.98
C SER A 50 -16.51 -10.78 13.57
N THR A 51 -16.69 -10.19 14.77
CA THR A 51 -15.59 -9.54 15.50
C THR A 51 -14.63 -10.54 16.15
N GLY A 52 -14.83 -11.84 15.91
CA GLY A 52 -14.06 -12.93 16.52
C GLY A 52 -12.63 -13.02 16.01
N VAL A 53 -11.77 -13.64 16.83
CA VAL A 53 -10.36 -13.86 16.51
C VAL A 53 -10.18 -14.62 15.19
N LEU A 54 -11.00 -15.64 14.94
CA LEU A 54 -10.95 -16.44 13.71
C LEU A 54 -11.15 -15.59 12.45
N ALA A 55 -12.12 -14.67 12.46
CA ALA A 55 -12.35 -13.80 11.30
C ALA A 55 -11.17 -12.87 11.02
N ARG A 56 -10.49 -12.40 12.08
CA ARG A 56 -9.27 -11.58 11.92
C ARG A 56 -8.12 -12.39 11.31
N TYR A 57 -7.95 -13.64 11.75
CA TYR A 57 -6.94 -14.54 11.16
C TYR A 57 -7.24 -14.85 9.70
N GLN A 58 -8.50 -15.03 9.32
CA GLN A 58 -8.90 -15.24 7.94
C GLN A 58 -8.57 -14.02 7.05
N LEU A 59 -8.83 -12.80 7.54
CA LEU A 59 -8.46 -11.57 6.83
C LEU A 59 -6.94 -11.41 6.71
N LEU A 60 -6.21 -11.70 7.79
CA LEU A 60 -4.75 -11.71 7.75
C LEU A 60 -4.22 -12.75 6.74
N GLY A 61 -4.79 -13.96 6.74
CA GLY A 61 -4.47 -15.01 5.77
C GLY A 61 -4.65 -14.52 4.34
N THR A 62 -5.77 -13.84 4.04
CA THR A 62 -6.02 -13.26 2.71
C THR A 62 -4.93 -12.25 2.30
N LEU A 63 -4.44 -11.41 3.22
CA LEU A 63 -3.35 -10.48 2.95
C LEU A 63 -2.05 -11.23 2.68
N LEU A 64 -1.69 -12.17 3.56
CA LEU A 64 -0.43 -12.92 3.44
C LEU A 64 -0.37 -13.76 2.17
N GLU A 65 -1.47 -14.42 1.79
CA GLU A 65 -1.59 -15.17 0.53
C GLU A 65 -1.37 -14.25 -0.68
N SER A 66 -1.96 -13.06 -0.67
CA SER A 66 -1.80 -12.11 -1.77
C SER A 66 -0.38 -11.57 -1.87
N LEU A 67 0.28 -11.33 -0.73
CA LEU A 67 1.69 -10.91 -0.71
C LEU A 67 2.64 -12.03 -1.16
N ALA A 68 2.35 -13.28 -0.80
CA ALA A 68 3.12 -14.43 -1.25
C ALA A 68 2.99 -14.62 -2.78
N ALA A 69 1.77 -14.56 -3.31
CA ALA A 69 1.53 -14.64 -4.75
C ALA A 69 2.20 -13.49 -5.53
N ALA A 70 2.18 -12.28 -4.97
CA ALA A 70 2.87 -11.13 -5.57
C ALA A 70 4.39 -11.34 -5.61
N ARG A 71 4.97 -11.92 -4.55
CA ARG A 71 6.40 -12.23 -4.50
C ARG A 71 6.77 -13.27 -5.56
N GLU A 72 6.01 -14.36 -5.64
CA GLU A 72 6.24 -15.43 -6.62
C GLU A 72 6.18 -14.90 -8.06
N ALA A 73 5.19 -14.09 -8.40
CA ALA A 73 5.07 -13.47 -9.71
C ALA A 73 6.24 -12.52 -10.04
N ILE A 74 6.76 -11.78 -9.06
CA ILE A 74 7.93 -10.92 -9.22
C ILE A 74 9.19 -11.76 -9.46
N GLU A 75 9.38 -12.82 -8.68
CA GLU A 75 10.51 -13.74 -8.82
C GLU A 75 10.52 -14.39 -10.21
N GLU A 76 9.38 -14.89 -10.66
CA GLU A 76 9.23 -15.49 -11.98
C GLU A 76 9.56 -14.48 -13.10
N GLN A 77 8.97 -13.28 -13.04
CA GLN A 77 9.16 -12.24 -14.05
C GLN A 77 10.62 -11.77 -14.14
N LEU A 78 11.26 -11.50 -13.00
CA LEU A 78 12.62 -10.99 -12.96
C LEU A 78 13.65 -12.07 -13.32
N THR A 79 13.43 -13.31 -12.89
CA THR A 79 14.28 -14.45 -13.26
C THR A 79 14.23 -14.70 -14.78
N ALA A 80 13.04 -14.67 -15.39
CA ALA A 80 12.89 -14.84 -16.83
C ALA A 80 13.58 -13.72 -17.64
N SER A 81 13.65 -12.52 -17.10
CA SER A 81 14.31 -11.38 -17.75
C SER A 81 15.81 -11.26 -17.43
N SER A 82 16.31 -12.03 -16.46
CA SER A 82 17.70 -11.98 -15.99
C SER A 82 18.70 -12.39 -17.08
N PRO A 83 19.90 -11.76 -17.11
CA PRO A 83 21.00 -12.21 -17.94
C PRO A 83 21.43 -13.66 -17.66
N LEU A 84 21.22 -14.16 -16.43
CA LEU A 84 21.50 -15.55 -16.06
C LEU A 84 20.79 -16.56 -16.94
N ALA A 85 19.55 -16.28 -17.33
CA ALA A 85 18.78 -17.15 -18.22
C ALA A 85 19.27 -17.09 -19.67
N LYS A 86 19.92 -16.00 -20.09
CA LYS A 86 20.30 -15.73 -21.48
C LYS A 86 21.73 -16.14 -21.81
N TYR A 87 22.64 -16.12 -20.81
CA TYR A 87 24.06 -16.32 -21.00
C TYR A 87 24.62 -17.45 -20.11
N PRO A 88 24.39 -18.73 -20.48
CA PRO A 88 24.83 -19.89 -19.68
C PRO A 88 26.36 -19.99 -19.57
N ASP A 89 27.08 -19.49 -20.59
CA ASP A 89 28.55 -19.56 -20.68
C ASP A 89 29.29 -18.39 -20.00
N ALA A 90 28.58 -17.56 -19.21
CA ALA A 90 29.20 -16.46 -18.47
C ALA A 90 30.20 -16.97 -17.43
N THR A 91 31.23 -16.16 -17.14
CA THR A 91 32.22 -16.47 -16.11
C THR A 91 31.59 -16.57 -14.71
N PRO A 92 32.18 -17.34 -13.78
CA PRO A 92 31.68 -17.46 -12.42
C PRO A 92 31.43 -16.11 -11.72
N ALA A 93 32.39 -15.18 -11.88
CA ALA A 93 32.27 -13.84 -11.30
C ALA A 93 31.10 -13.01 -11.88
N GLN A 94 30.82 -13.17 -13.18
CA GLN A 94 29.66 -12.52 -13.80
C GLN A 94 28.35 -13.14 -13.32
N LYS A 95 28.29 -14.45 -13.16
CA LYS A 95 27.10 -15.13 -12.64
C LYS A 95 26.78 -14.67 -11.22
N GLU A 96 27.78 -14.65 -10.34
CA GLU A 96 27.65 -14.16 -8.96
C GLU A 96 27.12 -12.71 -8.92
N GLN A 97 27.71 -11.82 -9.74
CA GLN A 97 27.24 -10.44 -9.83
C GLN A 97 25.77 -10.33 -10.29
N TRP A 98 25.36 -11.16 -11.25
CA TRP A 98 23.98 -11.17 -11.74
C TRP A 98 22.99 -11.80 -10.75
N GLU A 99 23.41 -12.81 -9.98
CA GLU A 99 22.63 -13.41 -8.90
C GLU A 99 22.36 -12.40 -7.78
N ASP A 100 23.39 -11.66 -7.37
CA ASP A 100 23.26 -10.58 -6.39
C ASP A 100 22.33 -9.47 -6.90
N ALA A 101 22.51 -9.04 -8.16
CA ALA A 101 21.67 -8.03 -8.78
C ALA A 101 20.21 -8.49 -8.90
N LEU A 102 19.97 -9.74 -9.27
CA LEU A 102 18.63 -10.33 -9.36
C LEU A 102 17.96 -10.36 -7.99
N THR A 103 18.67 -10.85 -6.97
CA THR A 103 18.17 -10.90 -5.59
C THR A 103 17.80 -9.50 -5.09
N ALA A 104 18.66 -8.52 -5.30
CA ALA A 104 18.40 -7.13 -4.91
C ALA A 104 17.19 -6.54 -5.66
N ALA A 105 17.03 -6.86 -6.94
CA ALA A 105 15.91 -6.40 -7.76
C ALA A 105 14.58 -7.02 -7.28
N ILE A 106 14.56 -8.32 -6.98
CA ILE A 106 13.40 -9.02 -6.42
C ILE A 106 12.97 -8.39 -5.10
N GLU A 107 13.90 -8.19 -4.18
CA GLU A 107 13.59 -7.61 -2.87
C GLU A 107 13.13 -6.15 -2.97
N ALA A 108 13.70 -5.36 -3.88
CA ALA A 108 13.28 -3.98 -4.11
C ALA A 108 11.85 -3.90 -4.67
N GLU A 109 11.54 -4.71 -5.68
CA GLU A 109 10.22 -4.75 -6.30
C GLU A 109 9.16 -5.33 -5.35
N TYR A 110 9.49 -6.37 -4.59
CA TYR A 110 8.61 -6.91 -3.57
C TYR A 110 8.30 -5.89 -2.48
N ARG A 111 9.31 -5.14 -2.00
CA ARG A 111 9.11 -4.08 -1.01
C ARG A 111 8.18 -2.99 -1.55
N ARG A 112 8.36 -2.59 -2.81
CA ARG A 112 7.49 -1.61 -3.48
C ARG A 112 6.06 -2.13 -3.55
N ARG A 113 5.86 -3.36 -4.04
CA ARG A 113 4.55 -3.97 -4.21
C ARG A 113 3.83 -4.16 -2.87
N ARG A 114 4.54 -4.66 -1.86
CA ARG A 114 4.01 -4.77 -0.50
C ARG A 114 3.55 -3.41 0.03
N GLY A 115 4.34 -2.36 -0.20
CA GLY A 115 3.98 -0.99 0.18
C GLY A 115 2.67 -0.52 -0.47
N GLU A 116 2.41 -0.88 -1.72
CA GLU A 116 1.17 -0.54 -2.43
C GLU A 116 -0.06 -1.24 -1.82
N TYR A 117 0.03 -2.53 -1.48
CA TYR A 117 -1.03 -3.26 -0.79
C TYR A 117 -1.36 -2.64 0.57
N LEU A 118 -0.32 -2.37 1.37
CA LEU A 118 -0.49 -1.78 2.69
C LEU A 118 -1.05 -0.35 2.62
N ALA A 119 -0.57 0.48 1.70
CA ALA A 119 -1.10 1.82 1.48
C ALA A 119 -2.56 1.79 1.02
N GLY A 120 -2.94 0.85 0.15
CA GLY A 120 -4.31 0.65 -0.26
C GLY A 120 -5.22 0.27 0.91
N LEU A 121 -4.77 -0.66 1.74
CA LEU A 121 -5.51 -1.07 2.93
C LEU A 121 -5.67 0.08 3.93
N GLN A 122 -4.60 0.81 4.21
CA GLN A 122 -4.63 1.98 5.09
C GLN A 122 -5.61 3.05 4.57
N ALA A 123 -5.61 3.29 3.27
CA ALA A 123 -6.53 4.23 2.65
C ALA A 123 -8.01 3.82 2.80
N TRP A 124 -8.32 2.51 2.67
CA TRP A 124 -9.67 2.01 2.94
C TRP A 124 -10.02 2.07 4.43
N LEU A 125 -9.10 1.74 5.33
CA LEU A 125 -9.32 1.88 6.78
C LEU A 125 -9.55 3.34 7.20
N ARG A 126 -8.94 4.31 6.50
CA ARG A 126 -9.24 5.73 6.67
C ARG A 126 -10.72 6.02 6.31
N ASP A 127 -11.22 5.48 5.22
CA ASP A 127 -12.63 5.66 4.84
C ASP A 127 -13.57 5.04 5.90
N VAL A 128 -13.23 3.88 6.45
CA VAL A 128 -13.95 3.26 7.57
C VAL A 128 -13.93 4.17 8.80
N TRP A 129 -12.77 4.71 9.17
CA TRP A 129 -12.63 5.61 10.31
C TRP A 129 -13.45 6.90 10.14
N LEU A 130 -13.42 7.53 8.96
CA LEU A 130 -14.22 8.70 8.65
C LEU A 130 -15.72 8.40 8.81
N ARG A 131 -16.16 7.20 8.40
CA ARG A 131 -17.55 6.78 8.57
C ARG A 131 -17.93 6.59 10.04
N VAL A 132 -17.04 6.03 10.86
CA VAL A 132 -17.23 5.93 12.33
C VAL A 132 -17.32 7.32 12.97
N CYS A 133 -16.58 8.30 12.47
CA CYS A 133 -16.66 9.70 12.91
C CYS A 133 -17.91 10.44 12.44
N GLY A 134 -18.78 9.81 11.65
CA GLY A 134 -19.99 10.46 11.11
C GLY A 134 -19.71 11.43 9.95
N VAL A 135 -18.52 11.40 9.36
CA VAL A 135 -18.20 12.22 8.20
C VAL A 135 -18.91 11.64 6.95
N PRO A 136 -19.68 12.46 6.20
CA PRO A 136 -20.31 12.00 4.97
C PRO A 136 -19.31 11.48 3.97
N GLY A 137 -19.70 10.51 3.12
CA GLY A 137 -18.82 9.85 2.15
C GLY A 137 -18.22 10.75 1.05
N GLN A 138 -18.46 12.05 1.09
CA GLN A 138 -17.79 13.06 0.24
C GLN A 138 -16.30 13.10 0.64
N GLY A 139 -15.45 12.51 -0.19
CA GLY A 139 -14.00 12.41 0.09
C GLY A 139 -13.53 11.01 0.44
N ALA A 140 -14.38 9.99 0.35
CA ALA A 140 -13.96 8.59 0.38
C ALA A 140 -13.03 8.29 -0.79
N LEU A 141 -11.94 7.58 -0.50
CA LEU A 141 -10.97 7.15 -1.52
C LEU A 141 -11.51 5.97 -2.34
N PHE A 142 -12.41 5.19 -1.74
CA PHE A 142 -13.08 4.05 -2.37
C PHE A 142 -14.62 4.18 -2.32
N PRO A 143 -15.21 5.09 -3.09
CA PRO A 143 -16.66 5.33 -3.07
C PRO A 143 -17.46 4.07 -3.49
N THR A 144 -16.90 3.21 -4.31
CA THR A 144 -17.52 1.93 -4.73
C THR A 144 -17.63 0.90 -3.61
N LEU A 145 -16.96 1.11 -2.48
CA LEU A 145 -16.96 0.23 -1.31
C LEU A 145 -17.83 0.76 -0.15
N GLU A 146 -18.69 1.73 -0.41
CA GLU A 146 -19.51 2.39 0.63
C GLU A 146 -20.25 1.38 1.50
N SER A 147 -20.94 0.41 0.90
CA SER A 147 -21.70 -0.61 1.64
C SER A 147 -20.81 -1.47 2.54
N ALA A 148 -19.64 -1.88 2.07
CA ALA A 148 -18.69 -2.65 2.87
C ALA A 148 -18.07 -1.80 3.99
N THR A 149 -17.76 -0.54 3.69
CA THR A 149 -17.24 0.44 4.64
C THR A 149 -18.25 0.69 5.77
N GLU A 150 -19.53 0.88 5.45
CA GLU A 150 -20.61 1.03 6.43
C GLU A 150 -20.77 -0.20 7.32
N ALA A 151 -20.79 -1.38 6.72
CA ALA A 151 -20.92 -2.63 7.46
C ALA A 151 -19.80 -2.86 8.46
N VAL A 152 -18.57 -2.47 8.12
CA VAL A 152 -17.41 -2.53 9.02
C VAL A 152 -17.48 -1.41 10.06
N ALA A 153 -17.79 -0.18 9.67
CA ALA A 153 -17.87 0.98 10.56
C ALA A 153 -18.92 0.79 11.67
N ALA A 154 -20.08 0.20 11.34
CA ALA A 154 -21.16 -0.06 12.30
C ALA A 154 -20.76 -0.96 13.48
N ARG A 155 -19.67 -1.71 13.36
CA ARG A 155 -19.18 -2.65 14.38
C ARG A 155 -17.99 -2.15 15.17
N LEU A 156 -17.41 -1.02 14.77
CA LEU A 156 -16.20 -0.48 15.37
C LEU A 156 -16.55 0.69 16.30
N LYS A 157 -15.88 0.72 17.46
CA LYS A 157 -15.84 1.92 18.30
C LYS A 157 -14.77 2.87 17.73
N LEU A 158 -14.92 4.18 17.98
CA LEU A 158 -14.00 5.20 17.50
C LEU A 158 -12.54 4.88 17.85
N ALA A 159 -12.25 4.50 19.09
CA ALA A 159 -10.90 4.13 19.52
C ALA A 159 -10.34 2.92 18.76
N GLN A 160 -11.18 1.94 18.41
CA GLN A 160 -10.74 0.78 17.62
C GLN A 160 -10.43 1.15 16.18
N ALA A 161 -11.26 2.02 15.57
CA ALA A 161 -11.04 2.51 14.23
C ALA A 161 -9.76 3.36 14.14
N GLN A 162 -9.50 4.18 15.15
CA GLN A 162 -8.28 4.98 15.27
C GLN A 162 -7.04 4.10 15.44
N ASN A 163 -7.06 3.14 16.36
CA ASN A 163 -5.95 2.20 16.57
C ASN A 163 -5.61 1.39 15.30
N ASN A 164 -6.63 1.06 14.49
CA ASN A 164 -6.42 0.36 13.23
C ASN A 164 -5.65 1.22 12.22
N LEU A 165 -5.67 2.54 12.31
CA LEU A 165 -4.87 3.44 11.47
C LEU A 165 -3.47 3.65 12.03
N GLU A 166 -3.33 3.86 13.34
CA GLU A 166 -2.07 4.18 14.00
C GLU A 166 -1.12 2.97 14.08
N SER A 167 -1.64 1.75 14.06
CA SER A 167 -0.81 0.52 14.16
C SER A 167 0.02 0.21 12.90
N TRP A 168 -0.03 1.09 11.88
CA TRP A 168 0.70 0.93 10.61
C TRP A 168 1.92 1.87 10.49
N GLU A 169 2.15 2.74 11.46
CA GLU A 169 3.33 3.59 11.58
C GLU A 169 4.52 2.84 12.21
#